data_1f3e7ddfc5dca406b7234f8b50ddc082
#
_entry.id   1f3e7ddfc5dca406b7234f8b50ddc082
#
_cell.length_a   1.000
_cell.length_b   1.000
_cell.length_c   1.000
_cell.angle_alpha   90.00
_cell.angle_beta   90.00
_cell.angle_gamma   90.00
#
_symmetry.space_group_name_H-M   'P 1'
#
loop_
_entity.id
_entity.type
_entity.pdbx_description
1 polymer ?
#
loop_
_entity_poly.entity_id
_entity_poly.type
_entity_poly.pdbx_seq_one_letter_code
_entity_poly.pdbx_strand_id
1 'polypeptide(L)' 'MSNKLSYYICLITKNGKTEEYGYGLPYKDIMEAVEQHYRDGADAVELEMITEEEFNDRLPKPY' A
#
# COMPACT_ATOMS: atom_id res chain seq x y z
N MET A 1 -23.62 6.66 -2.66
CA MET A 1 -22.70 5.81 -2.15
C MET A 1 -21.33 6.32 -2.23
N SER A 2 -20.68 6.37 -1.18
CA SER A 2 -19.43 7.06 -1.15
C SER A 2 -18.31 6.08 -1.42
N ASN A 3 -17.35 6.53 -2.17
CA ASN A 3 -16.12 5.81 -2.37
C ASN A 3 -15.18 6.19 -1.27
N LYS A 4 -15.39 5.54 -0.16
CA LYS A 4 -14.59 5.86 0.98
C LYS A 4 -13.18 5.34 0.78
N LEU A 5 -12.21 6.22 0.96
CA LEU A 5 -10.82 5.82 0.87
C LEU A 5 -10.41 5.12 2.15
N SER A 6 -9.60 4.10 1.99
CA SER A 6 -8.93 3.47 3.13
C SER A 6 -7.44 3.68 2.95
N TYR A 7 -6.73 3.69 4.05
CA TYR A 7 -5.30 3.96 4.00
C TYR A 7 -4.53 2.71 4.38
N TYR A 8 -3.49 2.44 3.63
CA TYR A 8 -2.73 1.21 3.78
C TYR A 8 -1.25 1.49 3.70
N ILE A 9 -0.50 0.69 4.45
CA ILE A 9 0.93 0.60 4.26
C ILE A 9 1.20 -0.75 3.62
N CYS A 10 1.93 -0.72 2.53
CA CYS A 10 2.22 -1.91 1.76
C CYS A 10 3.71 -2.18 1.82
N LEU A 11 4.08 -3.33 2.37
CA LEU A 11 5.49 -3.73 2.45
C LEU A 11 5.76 -4.71 1.34
N ILE A 12 6.65 -4.32 0.46
CA ILE A 12 6.95 -5.11 -0.72
C ILE A 12 8.37 -5.63 -0.64
N THR A 13 8.51 -6.94 -0.66
CA THR A 13 9.81 -7.58 -0.63
C THR A 13 10.16 -8.06 -2.03
N LYS A 14 11.32 -7.65 -2.49
CA LYS A 14 11.79 -8.02 -3.82
C LYS A 14 13.30 -8.15 -3.77
N ASN A 15 13.80 -9.32 -4.18
CA ASN A 15 15.23 -9.59 -4.22
C ASN A 15 15.88 -9.35 -2.86
N GLY A 16 15.20 -9.75 -1.80
CA GLY A 16 15.73 -9.63 -0.46
C GLY A 16 15.65 -8.24 0.14
N LYS A 17 15.04 -7.31 -0.58
CA LYS A 17 14.86 -5.95 -0.07
C LYS A 17 13.39 -5.67 0.15
N THR A 18 13.10 -4.97 1.22
CA THR A 18 11.74 -4.60 1.55
C THR A 18 11.58 -3.09 1.43
N GLU A 19 10.54 -2.68 0.72
CA GLU A 19 10.22 -1.26 0.56
C GLU A 19 8.81 -1.01 1.08
N GLU A 20 8.61 0.19 1.59
CA GLU A 20 7.35 0.57 2.20
C GLU A 20 6.66 1.61 1.33
N TYR A 21 5.41 1.33 0.97
CA TYR A 21 4.60 2.24 0.16
C TYR A 21 3.33 2.57 0.90
N GLY A 22 2.86 3.79 0.74
CA GLY A 22 1.59 4.20 1.32
C GLY A 22 0.55 4.41 0.24
N TYR A 23 -0.66 3.93 0.49
CA TYR A 23 -1.76 4.07 -0.46
C TYR A 23 -3.00 4.60 0.23
N GLY A 24 -3.68 5.52 -0.44
CA GLY A 24 -5.02 5.91 -0.04
C GLY A 24 -5.96 5.57 -1.17
N LEU A 25 -6.58 4.41 -1.10
CA LEU A 25 -7.41 3.89 -2.17
C LEU A 25 -8.64 3.20 -1.62
N PRO A 26 -9.71 3.12 -2.42
CA PRO A 26 -10.82 2.24 -2.06
C PRO A 26 -10.33 0.81 -1.95
N TYR A 27 -11.02 0.02 -1.15
CA TYR A 27 -10.57 -1.33 -0.87
C TYR A 27 -10.36 -2.15 -2.14
N LYS A 28 -11.27 -2.05 -3.09
CA LYS A 28 -11.14 -2.86 -4.30
C LYS A 28 -9.93 -2.45 -5.13
N ASP A 29 -9.53 -1.19 -5.05
CA ASP A 29 -8.40 -0.73 -5.83
C ASP A 29 -7.07 -1.15 -5.20
N ILE A 30 -7.04 -1.30 -3.88
CA ILE A 30 -5.80 -1.73 -3.24
C ILE A 30 -5.46 -3.17 -3.63
N MET A 31 -6.47 -3.99 -3.87
CA MET A 31 -6.21 -5.35 -4.30
C MET A 31 -5.56 -5.37 -5.68
N GLU A 32 -5.96 -4.46 -6.54
CA GLU A 32 -5.32 -4.34 -7.85
C GLU A 32 -3.88 -3.89 -7.72
N ALA A 33 -3.62 -2.98 -6.79
CA ALA A 33 -2.26 -2.51 -6.57
C ALA A 33 -1.37 -3.65 -6.09
N VAL A 34 -1.88 -4.48 -5.19
CA VAL A 34 -1.14 -5.63 -4.71
C VAL A 34 -0.82 -6.57 -5.86
N GLU A 35 -1.80 -6.84 -6.70
CA GLU A 35 -1.59 -7.69 -7.87
C GLU A 35 -0.52 -7.13 -8.78
N GLN A 36 -0.55 -5.83 -8.98
CA GLN A 36 0.43 -5.19 -9.85
C GLN A 36 1.84 -5.38 -9.32
N HIS A 37 2.01 -5.29 -8.01
CA HIS A 37 3.33 -5.50 -7.42
C HIS A 37 3.84 -6.91 -7.66
N TYR A 38 2.95 -7.90 -7.56
CA TYR A 38 3.35 -9.27 -7.85
C TYR A 38 3.74 -9.44 -9.32
N ARG A 39 3.02 -8.77 -10.20
CA ARG A 39 3.35 -8.82 -11.62
C ARG A 39 4.69 -8.17 -11.90
N ASP A 40 5.05 -7.17 -11.11
CA ASP A 40 6.33 -6.50 -11.25
C ASP A 40 7.49 -7.28 -10.66
N GLY A 41 7.21 -8.45 -10.09
CA GLY A 41 8.27 -9.30 -9.61
C GLY A 41 8.43 -9.33 -8.10
N ALA A 42 7.46 -8.83 -7.37
CA ALA A 42 7.55 -8.86 -5.91
C ALA A 42 7.49 -10.30 -5.43
N ASP A 43 8.35 -10.62 -4.47
CA ASP A 43 8.36 -11.94 -3.85
C ASP A 43 7.29 -12.05 -2.79
N ALA A 44 7.01 -10.95 -2.10
CA ALA A 44 6.01 -10.92 -1.06
C ALA A 44 5.45 -9.51 -0.95
N VAL A 45 4.15 -9.43 -0.66
CA VAL A 45 3.50 -8.15 -0.44
C VAL A 45 2.69 -8.28 0.83
N GLU A 46 2.96 -7.39 1.77
CA GLU A 46 2.26 -7.38 3.04
C GLU A 46 1.46 -6.10 3.15
N LEU A 47 0.21 -6.21 3.55
CA LEU A 47 -0.70 -5.07 3.56
C LEU A 47 -1.19 -4.82 4.97
N GLU A 48 -1.07 -3.57 5.41
CA GLU A 48 -1.54 -3.19 6.74
C GLU A 48 -2.48 -2.01 6.61
N MET A 49 -3.69 -2.14 7.16
CA MET A 49 -4.64 -1.05 7.16
C MET A 49 -4.34 -0.11 8.32
N ILE A 50 -4.30 1.17 8.03
CA ILE A 50 -4.00 2.18 9.04
C ILE A 50 -5.03 3.29 8.96
N THR A 51 -5.00 4.19 9.96
CA THR A 51 -5.87 5.34 9.94
C THR A 51 -5.29 6.43 9.08
N GLU A 52 -6.14 7.38 8.71
CA GLU A 52 -5.69 8.53 7.94
C GLU A 52 -4.61 9.29 8.70
N GLU A 53 -4.76 9.40 10.00
CA GLU A 53 -3.80 10.09 10.83
C GLU A 53 -2.45 9.43 10.77
N GLU A 54 -2.44 8.11 10.89
CA GLU A 54 -1.19 7.36 10.81
C GLU A 54 -0.57 7.46 9.42
N PHE A 55 -1.41 7.46 8.42
CA PHE A 55 -0.96 7.58 7.04
C PHE A 55 -0.19 8.88 6.84
N ASN A 56 -0.75 9.98 7.33
CA ASN A 56 -0.12 11.28 7.20
C ASN A 56 1.19 11.37 7.98
N ASP A 57 1.24 10.71 9.13
CA ASP A 57 2.43 10.70 9.96
C ASP A 57 3.56 9.87 9.37
N ARG A 58 3.22 8.75 8.78
CA ARG A 58 4.21 7.78 8.35
C ARG A 58 4.75 8.03 6.96
N LEU A 59 4.11 8.90 6.20
CA LEU A 59 4.57 9.20 4.85
C LEU A 59 5.35 10.49 4.86
N PRO A 60 6.65 10.40 5.04
CA PRO A 60 7.45 11.62 5.09
C PRO A 60 7.59 12.26 3.73
N LYS A 61 7.33 11.53 2.67
CA LYS A 61 7.52 12.04 1.34
C LYS A 61 6.23 12.00 0.56
N PRO A 62 5.87 13.10 -0.09
CA PRO A 62 4.74 13.07 -1.00
C PRO A 62 5.15 12.33 -2.26
N TYR A 63 4.16 11.80 -2.89
CA TYR A 63 4.40 11.19 -4.19
C TYR A 63 4.24 12.17 -5.29
#